data_32167cf6551b8e5e72f986367d204bc7
#
_entry.id   32167cf6551b8e5e72f986367d204bc7
#
_cell.length_a   1.000
_cell.length_b   1.000
_cell.length_c   1.000
_cell.angle_alpha   90.00
_cell.angle_beta   90.00
_cell.angle_gamma   90.00
#
_symmetry.space_group_name_H-M   'P 1'
#
loop_
_entity.id
_entity.type
_entity.pdbx_description
1 polymer ?
#
loop_
_entity_poly.entity_id
_entity_poly.type
_entity_poly.pdbx_seq_one_letter_code
_entity_poly.pdbx_strand_id
1 'polypeptide(L)'
;RDTDRSRGLGDVYKRQERISGLTSEQAKDYLLKSVEDEVKIDTAKLYKELESKAKEDAAKKAKEYVVTAIQKCAVDHVAESTISVVQLPSDEMKGRIIGREGRNIRTLETLTGVDLIIDDTPEAVVLSGFDPIRREVARIALEKLIVDGRIHPARIEEMVEKAQKEGETMIREEGENAA
;
A
#
# COMPACT_ATOMS: atom_id res chain seq x y z
N ARG A 1 -37.80 41.09 -13.80
CA ARG A 1 -38.24 40.27 -14.97
C ARG A 1 -38.50 41.08 -16.22
N ASP A 2 -38.81 42.40 -16.14
CA ASP A 2 -39.07 43.23 -17.31
C ASP A 2 -37.83 43.87 -17.96
N THR A 3 -36.74 44.00 -17.21
CA THR A 3 -35.48 44.58 -17.71
C THR A 3 -34.72 43.71 -18.70
N ASP A 4 -34.81 42.38 -18.55
CA ASP A 4 -34.13 41.44 -19.47
C ASP A 4 -34.85 41.28 -20.80
N ARG A 5 -36.20 41.41 -20.77
CA ARG A 5 -37.02 41.41 -21.98
C ARG A 5 -36.80 42.67 -22.82
N SER A 6 -36.60 43.81 -22.16
CA SER A 6 -36.34 45.11 -22.82
C SER A 6 -34.95 45.16 -23.47
N ARG A 7 -33.92 44.54 -22.87
CA ARG A 7 -32.58 44.43 -23.46
C ARG A 7 -32.58 43.53 -24.70
N GLY A 8 -33.27 42.38 -24.64
CA GLY A 8 -33.34 41.48 -25.80
C GLY A 8 -34.03 42.13 -27.02
N LEU A 9 -35.10 42.92 -26.83
CA LEU A 9 -35.73 43.63 -27.89
C LEU A 9 -34.85 44.75 -28.48
N GLY A 10 -34.13 45.50 -27.65
CA GLY A 10 -33.17 46.51 -28.11
C GLY A 10 -32.06 45.95 -28.98
N ASP A 11 -31.54 44.77 -28.63
CA ASP A 11 -30.49 44.10 -29.40
C ASP A 11 -31.01 43.50 -30.71
N VAL A 12 -32.24 43.03 -30.76
CA VAL A 12 -32.91 42.59 -32.00
C VAL A 12 -33.14 43.79 -32.96
N TYR A 13 -33.60 44.93 -32.47
CA TYR A 13 -33.77 46.12 -33.31
C TYR A 13 -32.44 46.68 -33.84
N LYS A 14 -31.39 46.71 -33.05
CA LYS A 14 -30.04 47.09 -33.49
C LYS A 14 -29.46 46.12 -34.54
N ARG A 15 -29.73 44.81 -34.41
CA ARG A 15 -29.35 43.82 -35.42
C ARG A 15 -30.14 44.02 -36.72
N GLN A 16 -31.45 44.27 -36.62
CA GLN A 16 -32.32 44.50 -37.78
C GLN A 16 -31.91 45.75 -38.55
N GLU A 17 -31.60 46.84 -37.84
CA GLU A 17 -31.12 48.10 -38.42
C GLU A 17 -29.75 47.94 -39.12
N ARG A 18 -28.86 47.11 -38.58
CA ARG A 18 -27.58 46.84 -39.17
C ARG A 18 -27.65 45.92 -40.40
N ILE A 19 -28.62 45.02 -40.46
CA ILE A 19 -28.83 44.06 -41.58
C ILE A 19 -29.63 44.75 -42.71
N SER A 20 -30.50 45.68 -42.45
CA SER A 20 -31.32 46.39 -43.48
C SER A 20 -30.46 47.25 -44.45
N GLY A 21 -29.23 47.61 -44.08
CA GLY A 21 -28.31 48.35 -44.95
C GLY A 21 -27.29 47.49 -45.70
N LEU A 22 -27.33 46.16 -45.53
CA LEU A 22 -26.36 45.22 -46.12
C LEU A 22 -26.86 44.64 -47.44
N THR A 23 -25.96 44.41 -48.40
CA THR A 23 -26.28 43.59 -49.57
C THR A 23 -26.50 42.11 -49.14
N SER A 24 -27.15 41.32 -49.99
CA SER A 24 -27.43 39.92 -49.68
C SER A 24 -26.15 39.10 -49.38
N GLU A 25 -25.04 39.40 -50.05
CA GLU A 25 -23.74 38.77 -49.81
C GLU A 25 -23.14 39.20 -48.47
N GLN A 26 -23.19 40.48 -48.15
CA GLN A 26 -22.69 41.01 -46.86
C GLN A 26 -23.50 40.48 -45.69
N ALA A 27 -24.80 40.31 -45.81
CA ALA A 27 -25.63 39.71 -44.80
C ALA A 27 -25.30 38.24 -44.57
N LYS A 28 -25.01 37.49 -45.63
CA LYS A 28 -24.60 36.09 -45.57
C LYS A 28 -23.22 35.93 -44.86
N ASP A 29 -22.25 36.79 -45.23
CA ASP A 29 -20.93 36.78 -44.59
C ASP A 29 -20.99 37.16 -43.11
N TYR A 30 -21.82 38.11 -42.76
CA TYR A 30 -22.04 38.49 -41.38
C TYR A 30 -22.65 37.38 -40.56
N LEU A 31 -23.66 36.67 -41.10
CA LEU A 31 -24.26 35.52 -40.43
C LEU A 31 -23.27 34.39 -40.27
N LEU A 32 -22.48 34.06 -41.31
CA LEU A 32 -21.45 33.01 -41.23
C LEU A 32 -20.43 33.34 -40.14
N LYS A 33 -19.89 34.56 -40.09
CA LYS A 33 -18.95 34.97 -39.04
C LYS A 33 -19.57 34.89 -37.64
N SER A 34 -20.86 35.34 -37.50
CA SER A 34 -21.54 35.25 -36.22
C SER A 34 -21.71 33.83 -35.73
N VAL A 35 -22.05 32.90 -36.64
CA VAL A 35 -22.15 31.48 -36.33
C VAL A 35 -20.78 30.85 -36.03
N GLU A 36 -19.74 31.20 -36.80
CA GLU A 36 -18.37 30.76 -36.53
C GLU A 36 -17.90 31.18 -35.13
N ASP A 37 -18.14 32.40 -34.74
CA ASP A 37 -17.71 32.92 -33.43
C ASP A 37 -18.51 32.26 -32.30
N GLU A 38 -19.79 32.01 -32.48
CA GLU A 38 -20.63 31.28 -31.51
C GLU A 38 -20.14 29.83 -31.35
N VAL A 39 -19.89 29.16 -32.47
CA VAL A 39 -19.34 27.77 -32.47
C VAL A 39 -17.99 27.72 -31.81
N LYS A 40 -17.09 28.69 -32.06
CA LYS A 40 -15.77 28.77 -31.41
C LYS A 40 -15.89 28.87 -29.89
N ILE A 41 -16.80 29.74 -29.42
CA ILE A 41 -17.04 29.94 -27.97
C ILE A 41 -17.58 28.66 -27.33
N ASP A 42 -18.55 28.01 -27.95
CA ASP A 42 -19.14 26.78 -27.41
C ASP A 42 -18.18 25.62 -27.47
N THR A 43 -17.40 25.50 -28.54
CA THR A 43 -16.32 24.50 -28.64
C THR A 43 -15.24 24.71 -27.55
N ALA A 44 -14.87 25.97 -27.28
CA ALA A 44 -13.91 26.28 -26.23
C ALA A 44 -14.43 25.93 -24.83
N LYS A 45 -15.71 26.14 -24.56
CA LYS A 45 -16.37 25.76 -23.31
C LYS A 45 -16.37 24.22 -23.15
N LEU A 46 -16.83 23.53 -24.19
CA LEU A 46 -16.87 22.06 -24.20
C LEU A 46 -15.47 21.45 -23.99
N TYR A 47 -14.47 22.01 -24.67
CA TYR A 47 -13.07 21.55 -24.50
C TYR A 47 -12.58 21.73 -23.06
N LYS A 48 -12.87 22.87 -22.44
CA LYS A 48 -12.51 23.15 -21.05
C LYS A 48 -13.22 22.21 -20.06
N GLU A 49 -14.48 21.91 -20.30
CA GLU A 49 -15.25 20.96 -19.48
C GLU A 49 -14.69 19.53 -19.61
N LEU A 50 -14.39 19.10 -20.83
CA LEU A 50 -13.78 17.80 -21.09
C LEU A 50 -12.38 17.69 -20.47
N GLU A 51 -11.56 18.72 -20.56
CA GLU A 51 -10.24 18.76 -19.94
C GLU A 51 -10.32 18.68 -18.41
N SER A 52 -11.24 19.42 -17.79
CA SER A 52 -11.47 19.37 -16.35
C SER A 52 -11.88 17.98 -15.89
N LYS A 53 -12.86 17.39 -16.60
CA LYS A 53 -13.32 16.03 -16.31
C LYS A 53 -12.24 14.98 -16.50
N ALA A 54 -11.44 15.09 -17.56
CA ALA A 54 -10.32 14.19 -17.81
C ALA A 54 -9.26 14.29 -16.70
N LYS A 55 -8.96 15.47 -16.18
CA LYS A 55 -8.05 15.69 -15.04
C LYS A 55 -8.58 15.06 -13.76
N GLU A 56 -9.87 15.23 -13.47
CA GLU A 56 -10.51 14.60 -12.30
C GLU A 56 -10.48 13.08 -12.38
N ASP A 57 -10.85 12.52 -13.52
CA ASP A 57 -10.86 11.06 -13.75
C ASP A 57 -9.44 10.48 -13.68
N ALA A 58 -8.44 11.19 -14.23
CA ALA A 58 -7.04 10.79 -14.14
C ALA A 58 -6.53 10.80 -12.69
N ALA A 59 -6.85 11.84 -11.91
CA ALA A 59 -6.47 11.93 -10.50
C ALA A 59 -7.10 10.80 -9.67
N LYS A 60 -8.38 10.50 -9.93
CA LYS A 60 -9.09 9.40 -9.25
C LYS A 60 -8.47 8.04 -9.56
N LYS A 61 -8.22 7.75 -10.84
CA LYS A 61 -7.55 6.50 -11.26
C LYS A 61 -6.14 6.37 -10.70
N ALA A 62 -5.36 7.46 -10.71
CA ALA A 62 -4.02 7.46 -10.12
C ALA A 62 -4.05 7.08 -8.64
N LYS A 63 -5.01 7.63 -7.87
CA LYS A 63 -5.20 7.29 -6.46
C LYS A 63 -5.55 5.81 -6.27
N GLU A 64 -6.45 5.25 -7.10
CA GLU A 64 -6.81 3.84 -7.07
C GLU A 64 -5.61 2.93 -7.35
N TYR A 65 -4.78 3.26 -8.35
CA TYR A 65 -3.57 2.50 -8.66
C TYR A 65 -2.55 2.54 -7.52
N VAL A 66 -2.34 3.71 -6.90
CA VAL A 66 -1.42 3.85 -5.76
C VAL A 66 -1.91 3.03 -4.57
N VAL A 67 -3.20 3.11 -4.23
CA VAL A 67 -3.78 2.31 -3.13
C VAL A 67 -3.64 0.81 -3.41
N THR A 68 -3.94 0.37 -4.63
CA THR A 68 -3.80 -1.04 -5.02
C THR A 68 -2.34 -1.50 -4.95
N ALA A 69 -1.39 -0.66 -5.38
CA ALA A 69 0.04 -0.96 -5.29
C ALA A 69 0.50 -1.08 -3.84
N ILE A 70 0.09 -0.14 -2.97
CA ILE A 70 0.40 -0.18 -1.53
C ILE A 70 -0.17 -1.45 -0.89
N GLN A 71 -1.41 -1.83 -1.20
CA GLN A 71 -2.02 -3.05 -0.65
C GLN A 71 -1.25 -4.31 -1.06
N LYS A 72 -0.85 -4.43 -2.33
CA LYS A 72 -0.03 -5.56 -2.80
C LYS A 72 1.33 -5.60 -2.12
N CYS A 73 2.05 -4.47 -2.12
CA CYS A 73 3.36 -4.39 -1.47
C CYS A 73 3.28 -4.65 0.04
N ALA A 74 2.20 -4.21 0.72
CA ALA A 74 2.03 -4.43 2.14
C ALA A 74 1.89 -5.92 2.48
N VAL A 75 1.12 -6.68 1.70
CA VAL A 75 0.95 -8.14 1.91
C VAL A 75 2.28 -8.86 1.75
N ASP A 76 3.02 -8.58 0.68
CA ASP A 76 4.32 -9.20 0.41
C ASP A 76 5.35 -8.80 1.50
N HIS A 77 5.38 -7.53 1.89
CA HIS A 77 6.30 -7.03 2.92
C HIS A 77 5.98 -7.60 4.30
N VAL A 78 4.71 -7.74 4.67
CA VAL A 78 4.31 -8.37 5.94
C VAL A 78 4.73 -9.83 5.95
N ALA A 79 4.50 -10.59 4.87
CA ALA A 79 4.91 -11.98 4.79
C ALA A 79 6.45 -12.16 4.91
N GLU A 80 7.22 -11.30 4.23
CA GLU A 80 8.69 -11.32 4.27
C GLU A 80 9.26 -10.86 5.61
N SER A 81 8.64 -9.85 6.24
CA SER A 81 9.18 -9.21 7.45
C SER A 81 8.70 -9.83 8.76
N THR A 82 7.67 -10.67 8.77
CA THR A 82 7.09 -11.25 9.99
C THR A 82 7.37 -12.72 10.20
N ILE A 83 7.96 -13.41 9.23
CA ILE A 83 8.20 -14.84 9.25
C ILE A 83 9.71 -15.15 9.15
N SER A 84 10.20 -16.06 9.97
CA SER A 84 11.53 -16.68 9.85
C SER A 84 11.38 -18.19 9.86
N VAL A 85 12.13 -18.88 9.01
CA VAL A 85 12.11 -20.35 8.92
C VAL A 85 13.38 -20.91 9.54
N VAL A 86 13.22 -21.88 10.44
CA VAL A 86 14.34 -22.62 11.05
C VAL A 86 14.32 -24.06 10.53
N GLN A 87 15.44 -24.48 9.96
CA GLN A 87 15.63 -25.85 9.47
C GLN A 87 15.89 -26.81 10.61
N LEU A 88 15.26 -27.98 10.56
CA LEU A 88 15.44 -29.04 11.52
C LEU A 88 16.27 -30.18 10.91
N PRO A 89 17.13 -30.84 11.67
CA PRO A 89 17.90 -31.99 11.18
C PRO A 89 17.02 -33.24 10.93
N SER A 90 15.85 -33.32 11.53
CA SER A 90 14.86 -34.38 11.31
C SER A 90 13.46 -33.94 11.78
N ASP A 91 12.42 -34.58 11.24
CA ASP A 91 11.04 -34.34 11.68
C ASP A 91 10.76 -34.79 13.13
N GLU A 92 11.54 -35.70 13.67
CA GLU A 92 11.44 -36.13 15.08
C GLU A 92 11.68 -34.96 16.05
N MET A 93 12.45 -33.95 15.63
CA MET A 93 12.71 -32.77 16.43
C MET A 93 11.45 -31.94 16.66
N LYS A 94 10.47 -31.95 15.74
CA LYS A 94 9.20 -31.28 15.91
C LYS A 94 8.47 -31.73 17.20
N GLY A 95 8.41 -33.03 17.39
CA GLY A 95 7.80 -33.60 18.60
C GLY A 95 8.52 -33.18 19.88
N ARG A 96 9.86 -33.07 19.85
CA ARG A 96 10.68 -32.60 20.99
C ARG A 96 10.50 -31.11 21.27
N ILE A 97 10.39 -30.30 20.22
CA ILE A 97 10.10 -28.84 20.32
C ILE A 97 8.71 -28.64 20.92
N ILE A 98 7.71 -29.38 20.48
CA ILE A 98 6.35 -29.30 21.04
C ILE A 98 6.38 -29.73 22.52
N GLY A 99 7.00 -30.87 22.81
CA GLY A 99 7.06 -31.46 24.13
C GLY A 99 5.71 -32.04 24.58
N ARG A 100 5.69 -32.64 25.77
CA ARG A 100 4.47 -33.21 26.34
C ARG A 100 3.42 -32.13 26.54
N GLU A 101 2.23 -32.32 25.97
CA GLU A 101 1.09 -31.37 26.05
C GLU A 101 1.43 -29.95 25.56
N GLY A 102 2.42 -29.80 24.68
CA GLY A 102 2.84 -28.51 24.19
C GLY A 102 3.59 -27.65 25.21
N ARG A 103 4.17 -28.24 26.27
CA ARG A 103 4.84 -27.47 27.32
C ARG A 103 6.06 -26.72 26.83
N ASN A 104 6.88 -27.35 26.01
CA ASN A 104 8.14 -26.73 25.52
C ASN A 104 7.82 -25.55 24.55
N ILE A 105 6.92 -25.76 23.60
CA ILE A 105 6.53 -24.71 22.65
C ILE A 105 5.93 -23.50 23.38
N ARG A 106 5.02 -23.71 24.32
CA ARG A 106 4.43 -22.62 25.12
C ARG A 106 5.47 -21.86 25.94
N THR A 107 6.47 -22.55 26.49
CA THR A 107 7.55 -21.90 27.23
C THR A 107 8.34 -20.99 26.30
N LEU A 108 8.72 -21.48 25.11
CA LEU A 108 9.47 -20.69 24.12
C LEU A 108 8.65 -19.47 23.63
N GLU A 109 7.39 -19.67 23.28
CA GLU A 109 6.47 -18.59 22.87
C GLU A 109 6.28 -17.53 23.96
N THR A 110 6.12 -17.97 25.22
CA THR A 110 5.94 -17.03 26.34
C THR A 110 7.18 -16.20 26.60
N LEU A 111 8.37 -16.79 26.51
CA LEU A 111 9.64 -16.10 26.79
C LEU A 111 10.08 -15.18 25.66
N THR A 112 9.80 -15.55 24.42
CA THR A 112 10.22 -14.77 23.25
C THR A 112 9.17 -13.81 22.76
N GLY A 113 7.87 -14.09 23.02
CA GLY A 113 6.75 -13.36 22.44
C GLY A 113 6.59 -13.60 20.93
N VAL A 114 7.08 -14.75 20.43
CA VAL A 114 7.03 -15.16 19.02
C VAL A 114 6.26 -16.45 18.91
N ASP A 115 5.32 -16.55 17.98
CA ASP A 115 4.55 -17.76 17.75
C ASP A 115 5.35 -18.77 16.92
N LEU A 116 5.32 -20.06 17.33
CA LEU A 116 5.92 -21.15 16.60
C LEU A 116 4.86 -21.93 15.84
N ILE A 117 4.96 -21.92 14.54
CA ILE A 117 4.05 -22.66 13.65
C ILE A 117 4.77 -23.95 13.21
N ILE A 118 4.24 -25.09 13.64
CA ILE A 118 4.73 -26.41 13.28
C ILE A 118 3.64 -27.09 12.46
N ASP A 119 3.86 -27.14 11.17
CA ASP A 119 2.96 -27.73 10.18
C ASP A 119 3.56 -28.98 9.54
N ASP A 120 2.93 -29.47 8.47
CA ASP A 120 3.36 -30.64 7.72
C ASP A 120 4.58 -30.37 6.82
N THR A 121 5.12 -29.13 6.78
CA THR A 121 6.34 -28.81 6.03
C THR A 121 7.51 -29.66 6.58
N PRO A 122 8.16 -30.49 5.77
CA PRO A 122 9.21 -31.37 6.27
C PRO A 122 10.40 -30.56 6.78
N GLU A 123 10.95 -31.04 7.91
CA GLU A 123 12.21 -30.53 8.49
C GLU A 123 12.28 -29.00 8.69
N ALA A 124 11.15 -28.36 8.96
CA ALA A 124 11.09 -26.91 9.17
C ALA A 124 10.10 -26.52 10.28
N VAL A 125 10.42 -25.42 10.95
CA VAL A 125 9.55 -24.68 11.88
C VAL A 125 9.51 -23.23 11.47
N VAL A 126 8.33 -22.64 11.47
CA VAL A 126 8.13 -21.24 11.13
C VAL A 126 7.96 -20.44 12.41
N LEU A 127 8.75 -19.37 12.54
CA LEU A 127 8.64 -18.38 13.60
C LEU A 127 7.87 -17.18 13.06
N SER A 128 6.78 -16.81 13.72
CA SER A 128 5.93 -15.68 13.35
C SER A 128 5.93 -14.62 14.44
N GLY A 129 6.28 -13.39 14.08
CA GLY A 129 6.30 -12.27 15.02
C GLY A 129 6.56 -10.95 14.31
N PHE A 130 5.88 -9.89 14.76
CA PHE A 130 6.03 -8.54 14.18
C PHE A 130 7.37 -7.88 14.53
N ASP A 131 7.92 -8.19 15.71
CA ASP A 131 9.19 -7.63 16.18
C ASP A 131 10.36 -8.44 15.59
N PRO A 132 11.17 -7.87 14.70
CA PRO A 132 12.30 -8.57 14.07
C PRO A 132 13.37 -8.98 15.09
N ILE A 133 13.56 -8.19 16.17
CA ILE A 133 14.56 -8.49 17.21
C ILE A 133 14.12 -9.70 18.00
N ARG A 134 12.87 -9.76 18.46
CA ARG A 134 12.34 -10.91 19.18
C ARG A 134 12.34 -12.17 18.34
N ARG A 135 12.02 -12.05 17.04
CA ARG A 135 12.05 -13.18 16.12
C ARG A 135 13.47 -13.70 15.89
N GLU A 136 14.44 -12.82 15.80
CA GLU A 136 15.86 -13.22 15.70
C GLU A 136 16.35 -13.89 16.98
N VAL A 137 16.01 -13.38 18.16
CA VAL A 137 16.29 -14.02 19.45
C VAL A 137 15.66 -15.42 19.52
N ALA A 138 14.40 -15.56 19.09
CA ALA A 138 13.73 -16.85 19.05
C ALA A 138 14.42 -17.83 18.09
N ARG A 139 14.88 -17.36 16.93
CA ARG A 139 15.63 -18.14 15.94
C ARG A 139 16.93 -18.67 16.54
N ILE A 140 17.74 -17.77 17.10
CA ILE A 140 19.03 -18.13 17.72
C ILE A 140 18.83 -19.12 18.88
N ALA A 141 17.83 -18.87 19.73
CA ALA A 141 17.51 -19.77 20.84
C ALA A 141 17.11 -21.16 20.36
N LEU A 142 16.25 -21.23 19.35
CA LEU A 142 15.79 -22.51 18.79
C LEU A 142 16.91 -23.26 18.10
N GLU A 143 17.77 -22.63 17.30
CA GLU A 143 18.93 -23.22 16.68
C GLU A 143 19.91 -23.84 17.72
N LYS A 144 20.15 -23.10 18.81
CA LYS A 144 20.97 -23.63 19.93
C LYS A 144 20.36 -24.83 20.62
N LEU A 145 19.02 -24.81 20.82
CA LEU A 145 18.31 -25.97 21.40
C LEU A 145 18.36 -27.19 20.49
N ILE A 146 18.29 -26.99 19.17
CA ILE A 146 18.40 -28.06 18.18
C ILE A 146 19.78 -28.69 18.24
N VAL A 147 20.84 -27.88 18.27
CA VAL A 147 22.24 -28.34 18.34
C VAL A 147 22.52 -29.07 19.68
N ASP A 148 22.04 -28.50 20.79
CA ASP A 148 22.20 -29.11 22.13
C ASP A 148 21.42 -30.44 22.29
N GLY A 149 20.30 -30.54 21.55
CA GLY A 149 19.43 -31.72 21.56
C GLY A 149 18.63 -31.93 22.86
N ARG A 150 18.80 -31.12 23.89
CA ARG A 150 18.06 -31.16 25.16
C ARG A 150 17.00 -30.07 25.21
N ILE A 151 15.77 -30.43 24.91
CA ILE A 151 14.66 -29.50 24.86
C ILE A 151 13.73 -29.76 26.05
N HIS A 152 13.86 -28.94 27.07
CA HIS A 152 12.96 -28.88 28.24
C HIS A 152 12.89 -27.46 28.78
N PRO A 153 11.86 -27.09 29.57
CA PRO A 153 11.59 -25.69 29.94
C PRO A 153 12.79 -24.95 30.53
N ALA A 154 13.48 -25.50 31.50
CA ALA A 154 14.64 -24.85 32.13
C ALA A 154 15.79 -24.60 31.13
N ARG A 155 15.98 -25.50 30.15
CA ARG A 155 16.99 -25.30 29.11
C ARG A 155 16.56 -24.27 28.08
N ILE A 156 15.28 -24.18 27.81
CA ILE A 156 14.68 -23.14 26.93
C ILE A 156 14.94 -21.75 27.55
N GLU A 157 14.64 -21.56 28.84
CA GLU A 157 14.93 -20.32 29.57
C GLU A 157 16.39 -19.89 29.43
N GLU A 158 17.33 -20.81 29.72
CA GLU A 158 18.76 -20.56 29.62
C GLU A 158 19.19 -20.16 28.18
N MET A 159 18.68 -20.84 27.16
CA MET A 159 19.00 -20.53 25.77
C MET A 159 18.40 -19.24 25.27
N VAL A 160 17.21 -18.90 25.72
CA VAL A 160 16.59 -17.61 25.40
C VAL A 160 17.36 -16.46 26.03
N GLU A 161 17.79 -16.57 27.31
CA GLU A 161 18.62 -15.55 27.93
C GLU A 161 19.97 -15.37 27.21
N LYS A 162 20.58 -16.45 26.78
CA LYS A 162 21.84 -16.39 26.00
C LYS A 162 21.60 -15.71 24.64
N ALA A 163 20.51 -16.07 23.96
CA ALA A 163 20.18 -15.48 22.68
C ALA A 163 19.86 -13.98 22.78
N GLN A 164 19.21 -13.54 23.88
CA GLN A 164 18.95 -12.12 24.13
C GLN A 164 20.26 -11.35 24.29
N LYS A 165 21.21 -11.84 25.10
CA LYS A 165 22.51 -11.20 25.29
C LYS A 165 23.33 -11.13 23.99
N GLU A 166 23.29 -12.18 23.18
CA GLU A 166 23.95 -12.18 21.86
C GLU A 166 23.28 -11.19 20.91
N GLY A 167 21.94 -11.16 20.87
CA GLY A 167 21.18 -10.21 20.04
C GLY A 167 21.50 -8.75 20.42
N GLU A 168 21.58 -8.43 21.72
CA GLU A 168 21.96 -7.10 22.18
C GLU A 168 23.42 -6.73 21.76
N THR A 169 24.32 -7.70 21.80
CA THR A 169 25.72 -7.50 21.37
C THR A 169 25.79 -7.24 19.88
N MET A 170 25.09 -8.05 19.05
CA MET A 170 25.04 -7.89 17.59
C MET A 170 24.45 -6.53 17.20
N ILE A 171 23.36 -6.11 17.85
CA ILE A 171 22.73 -4.79 17.59
C ILE A 171 23.70 -3.65 17.93
N ARG A 172 24.45 -3.76 19.03
CA ARG A 172 25.45 -2.76 19.39
C ARG A 172 26.60 -2.70 18.39
N GLU A 173 27.14 -3.84 17.98
CA GLU A 173 28.22 -3.93 16.99
C GLU A 173 27.81 -3.38 15.63
N GLU A 174 26.61 -3.73 15.16
CA GLU A 174 26.07 -3.18 13.91
C GLU A 174 25.77 -1.67 14.01
N GLY A 175 25.30 -1.22 15.17
CA GLY A 175 25.10 0.21 15.44
C GLY A 175 26.41 1.00 15.44
N GLU A 176 27.49 0.44 16.00
CA GLU A 176 28.83 1.06 15.99
C GLU A 176 29.45 1.06 14.58
N ASN A 177 29.19 0.02 13.78
CA ASN A 177 29.66 -0.05 12.40
C ASN A 177 28.93 0.90 11.44
N ALA A 178 27.69 1.29 11.77
CA ALA A 178 26.88 2.19 10.97
C ALA A 178 27.09 3.67 11.28
N ALA A 179 27.75 4.02 12.41
CA ALA A 179 28.00 5.38 12.88
C ALA A 179 29.36 5.92 12.41
#